data_5fd7fef449ed1e17e6793b28f97cf31b
#
_entry.id   5fd7fef449ed1e17e6793b28f97cf31b
#
_cell.length_a   1.000
_cell.length_b   1.000
_cell.length_c   1.000
_cell.angle_alpha   90.00
_cell.angle_beta   90.00
_cell.angle_gamma   90.00
#
_symmetry.space_group_name_H-M   'P 1'
#
loop_
_entity.id
_entity.type
_entity.pdbx_description
1 polymer ?
#
loop_
_entity_poly.entity_id
_entity_poly.type
_entity_poly.pdbx_seq_one_letter_code
_entity_poly.pdbx_strand_id
1 'polypeptide(L)'
;MKSILEEATDPTNNIILFIDELHTIIGAGGQDQNDAAQMLKPLLSRGKIKLIGATTFDEYQKYIEKDAALKRRFQEVVVNEPSIEMTKQIIFGLKPTYEDFHGVVISEEAI
;
A
#
# COMPACT_ATOMS: atom_id res chain seq x y z
N MET A 1 -15.58 3.30 6.75
CA MET A 1 -14.37 2.69 7.34
C MET A 1 -14.68 1.77 8.53
N LYS A 2 -15.53 2.15 9.48
CA LYS A 2 -15.85 1.31 10.66
C LYS A 2 -16.33 -0.11 10.29
N SER A 3 -17.27 -0.26 9.38
CA SER A 3 -17.78 -1.57 8.92
C SER A 3 -16.71 -2.45 8.30
N ILE A 4 -15.79 -1.87 7.50
CA ILE A 4 -14.68 -2.59 6.88
C ILE A 4 -13.71 -3.13 7.95
N LEU A 5 -13.42 -2.32 8.96
CA LEU A 5 -12.56 -2.75 10.07
C LEU A 5 -13.22 -3.83 10.94
N GLU A 6 -14.52 -3.75 11.15
CA GLU A 6 -15.30 -4.77 11.86
C GLU A 6 -15.25 -6.11 11.12
N GLU A 7 -15.46 -6.12 9.80
CA GLU A 7 -15.33 -7.32 8.96
C GLU A 7 -13.91 -7.88 8.96
N ALA A 8 -12.90 -7.01 8.87
CA ALA A 8 -11.49 -7.42 8.84
C ALA A 8 -10.99 -7.95 10.18
N THR A 9 -11.65 -7.61 11.28
CA THR A 9 -11.31 -8.14 12.62
C THR A 9 -11.99 -9.46 12.95
N ASP A 10 -12.97 -9.87 12.17
CA ASP A 10 -13.62 -11.17 12.35
C ASP A 10 -12.68 -12.29 11.84
N PRO A 11 -12.20 -13.17 12.73
CA PRO A 11 -11.25 -14.21 12.37
C PRO A 11 -11.80 -15.24 11.38
N THR A 12 -13.12 -15.32 11.22
CA THR A 12 -13.77 -16.25 10.26
C THR A 12 -13.64 -15.78 8.82
N ASN A 13 -13.47 -14.48 8.60
CA ASN A 13 -13.44 -13.88 7.26
C ASN A 13 -12.09 -13.99 6.55
N ASN A 14 -10.98 -14.27 7.28
CA ASN A 14 -9.63 -14.37 6.73
C ASN A 14 -9.22 -13.20 5.79
N ILE A 15 -9.61 -11.98 6.15
CA ILE A 15 -9.38 -10.79 5.35
C ILE A 15 -7.97 -10.25 5.62
N ILE A 16 -7.28 -9.86 4.55
CA ILE A 16 -6.07 -9.03 4.58
C ILE A 16 -6.44 -7.69 3.95
N LEU A 17 -6.35 -6.61 4.72
CA LEU A 17 -6.56 -5.26 4.17
C LEU A 17 -5.31 -4.80 3.42
N PHE A 18 -5.53 -4.20 2.25
CA PHE A 18 -4.50 -3.43 1.57
C PHE A 18 -4.87 -1.95 1.68
N ILE A 19 -3.94 -1.13 2.17
CA ILE A 19 -4.11 0.31 2.28
C ILE A 19 -2.97 0.99 1.54
N ASP A 20 -3.30 1.63 0.43
CA ASP A 20 -2.38 2.50 -0.27
C ASP A 20 -2.26 3.85 0.48
N GLU A 21 -1.11 4.51 0.36
CA GLU A 21 -0.81 5.76 1.05
C GLU A 21 -1.13 5.70 2.56
N LEU A 22 -0.69 4.61 3.22
CA LEU A 22 -1.01 4.32 4.62
C LEU A 22 -0.72 5.49 5.58
N HIS A 23 0.28 6.30 5.28
CA HIS A 23 0.66 7.48 6.06
C HIS A 23 -0.47 8.50 6.14
N THR A 24 -1.34 8.60 5.15
CA THR A 24 -2.49 9.53 5.16
C THR A 24 -3.48 9.18 6.27
N ILE A 25 -3.62 7.90 6.56
CA ILE A 25 -4.51 7.43 7.62
C ILE A 25 -3.85 7.52 9.00
N ILE A 26 -2.53 7.23 9.09
CA ILE A 26 -1.85 7.06 10.38
C ILE A 26 -1.35 8.37 10.97
N GLY A 27 -0.92 9.34 10.16
CA GLY A 27 -0.19 10.47 10.71
C GLY A 27 -0.33 11.81 10.02
N ALA A 28 -0.70 11.86 8.75
CA ALA A 28 -0.74 13.08 7.95
C ALA A 28 -2.12 13.77 7.92
N GLY A 29 -3.13 13.20 8.57
CA GLY A 29 -4.51 13.61 8.40
C GLY A 29 -4.95 14.77 9.29
N GLY A 30 -5.80 15.63 8.74
CA GLY A 30 -6.57 16.64 9.46
C GLY A 30 -7.62 16.03 10.42
N GLN A 31 -8.49 16.86 10.98
CA GLN A 31 -9.42 16.46 12.06
C GLN A 31 -10.27 15.21 11.75
N ASP A 32 -10.73 15.03 10.51
CA ASP A 32 -11.59 13.89 10.11
C ASP A 32 -10.81 12.57 9.93
N GLN A 33 -9.49 12.63 9.75
CA GLN A 33 -8.63 11.44 9.59
C GLN A 33 -8.10 10.90 10.93
N ASN A 34 -8.16 11.68 11.99
CA ASN A 34 -7.84 11.25 13.34
C ASN A 34 -8.71 10.07 13.81
N ASP A 35 -9.97 10.02 13.40
CA ASP A 35 -10.87 8.92 13.75
C ASP A 35 -10.41 7.57 13.16
N ALA A 36 -9.96 7.56 11.91
CA ALA A 36 -9.45 6.34 11.25
C ALA A 36 -8.15 5.84 11.89
N ALA A 37 -7.23 6.75 12.21
CA ALA A 37 -5.99 6.42 12.91
C ALA A 37 -6.26 5.87 14.31
N GLN A 38 -7.16 6.50 15.05
CA GLN A 38 -7.53 6.07 16.40
C GLN A 38 -8.20 4.69 16.41
N MET A 39 -8.93 4.33 15.35
CA MET A 39 -9.54 3.01 15.21
C MET A 39 -8.52 1.96 14.77
N LEU A 40 -7.63 2.30 13.83
CA LEU A 40 -6.69 1.35 13.23
C LEU A 40 -5.52 1.00 14.18
N LYS A 41 -4.94 1.98 14.86
CA LYS A 41 -3.78 1.78 15.76
C LYS A 41 -4.03 0.72 16.85
N PRO A 42 -5.15 0.70 17.59
CA PRO A 42 -5.43 -0.33 18.58
C PRO A 42 -5.59 -1.73 17.98
N LEU A 43 -6.17 -1.82 16.78
CA LEU A 43 -6.38 -3.11 16.09
C LEU A 43 -5.05 -3.71 15.63
N LEU A 44 -4.17 -2.87 15.07
CA LEU A 44 -2.80 -3.25 14.72
C LEU A 44 -2.00 -3.66 15.95
N SER A 45 -2.03 -2.85 17.00
CA SER A 45 -1.27 -3.09 18.24
C SER A 45 -1.65 -4.41 18.91
N ARG A 46 -2.90 -4.84 18.79
CA ARG A 46 -3.41 -6.09 19.35
C ARG A 46 -3.27 -7.28 18.38
N GLY A 47 -2.79 -7.07 17.17
CA GLY A 47 -2.68 -8.12 16.14
C GLY A 47 -4.03 -8.69 15.69
N LYS A 48 -5.09 -7.89 15.80
CA LYS A 48 -6.45 -8.29 15.43
C LYS A 48 -6.78 -8.12 13.96
N ILE A 49 -5.89 -7.48 13.20
CA ILE A 49 -6.07 -7.20 11.79
C ILE A 49 -4.80 -7.57 11.03
N LYS A 50 -4.96 -8.16 9.85
CA LYS A 50 -3.88 -8.40 8.91
C LYS A 50 -3.90 -7.25 7.89
N LEU A 51 -2.78 -6.55 7.74
CA LEU A 51 -2.70 -5.35 6.92
C LEU A 51 -1.43 -5.37 6.07
N ILE A 52 -1.58 -5.00 4.80
CA ILE A 52 -0.49 -4.61 3.91
C ILE A 52 -0.67 -3.11 3.65
N GLY A 53 0.33 -2.32 3.99
CA GLY A 53 0.33 -0.88 3.75
C GLY A 53 1.40 -0.51 2.72
N ALA A 54 1.05 0.35 1.77
CA ALA A 54 2.02 0.96 0.86
C ALA A 54 2.22 2.44 1.24
N THR A 55 3.46 2.91 1.13
CA THR A 55 3.84 4.31 1.38
C THR A 55 5.22 4.58 0.80
N THR A 56 5.63 5.84 0.74
CA THR A 56 7.01 6.22 0.36
C THR A 56 7.98 6.04 1.53
N PHE A 57 9.28 5.99 1.25
CA PHE A 57 10.32 5.92 2.29
C PHE A 57 10.27 7.09 3.25
N ASP A 58 10.13 8.31 2.72
CA ASP A 58 10.12 9.52 3.53
C ASP A 58 8.92 9.54 4.50
N GLU A 59 7.75 9.15 4.01
CA GLU A 59 6.53 9.09 4.80
C GLU A 59 6.58 7.95 5.83
N TYR A 60 7.18 6.81 5.47
CA TYR A 60 7.41 5.71 6.40
C TYR A 60 8.29 6.17 7.58
N GLN A 61 9.44 6.80 7.31
CA GLN A 61 10.33 7.32 8.34
C GLN A 61 9.66 8.38 9.23
N LYS A 62 8.86 9.22 8.63
CA LYS A 62 8.21 10.34 9.31
C LYS A 62 7.08 9.91 10.24
N TYR A 63 6.24 8.96 9.81
CA TYR A 63 4.97 8.64 10.48
C TYR A 63 4.90 7.23 11.08
N ILE A 64 5.63 6.26 10.54
CA ILE A 64 5.54 4.87 10.98
C ILE A 64 6.77 4.50 11.82
N GLU A 65 7.95 4.78 11.33
CA GLU A 65 9.20 4.39 12.03
C GLU A 65 9.35 5.04 13.39
N LYS A 66 8.88 6.28 13.55
CA LYS A 66 8.90 7.02 14.82
C LYS A 66 7.87 6.55 15.84
N ASP A 67 6.82 5.87 15.40
CA ASP A 67 5.80 5.29 16.28
C ASP A 67 6.20 3.87 16.68
N ALA A 68 6.72 3.71 17.90
CA ALA A 68 7.20 2.42 18.39
C ALA A 68 6.13 1.32 18.41
N ALA A 69 4.83 1.68 18.51
CA ALA A 69 3.73 0.73 18.48
C ALA A 69 3.48 0.19 17.06
N LEU A 70 3.62 1.05 16.05
CA LEU A 70 3.50 0.69 14.63
C LEU A 70 4.74 -0.05 14.13
N LYS A 71 5.94 0.47 14.42
CA LYS A 71 7.22 -0.14 14.00
C LYS A 71 7.32 -1.61 14.41
N ARG A 72 6.83 -1.99 15.59
CA ARG A 72 6.85 -3.38 16.07
C ARG A 72 5.84 -4.30 15.36
N ARG A 73 4.91 -3.76 14.59
CA ARG A 73 3.82 -4.49 13.96
C ARG A 73 3.94 -4.61 12.46
N PHE A 74 4.75 -3.77 11.86
CA PHE A 74 5.01 -3.81 10.42
C PHE A 74 6.38 -4.44 10.13
N GLN A 75 6.39 -5.40 9.22
CA GLN A 75 7.58 -5.88 8.55
C GLN A 75 7.77 -5.03 7.31
N GLU A 76 8.91 -4.35 7.21
CA GLU A 76 9.25 -3.57 6.03
C GLU A 76 9.59 -4.48 4.85
N VAL A 77 9.00 -4.19 3.70
CA VAL A 77 9.33 -4.79 2.40
C VAL A 77 9.71 -3.68 1.45
N VAL A 78 11.00 -3.56 1.16
CA VAL A 78 11.51 -2.52 0.27
C VAL A 78 11.24 -2.90 -1.19
N VAL A 79 10.56 -2.02 -1.91
CA VAL A 79 10.32 -2.14 -3.35
C VAL A 79 11.12 -1.04 -4.05
N ASN A 80 12.24 -1.44 -4.67
CA ASN A 80 13.09 -0.51 -5.42
C ASN A 80 12.59 -0.33 -6.85
N GLU A 81 12.99 0.78 -7.48
CA GLU A 81 12.79 0.97 -8.91
C GLU A 81 13.49 -0.15 -9.71
N PRO A 82 12.85 -0.68 -10.76
CA PRO A 82 13.48 -1.68 -11.62
C PRO A 82 14.63 -1.07 -12.43
N SER A 83 15.59 -1.91 -12.82
CA SER A 83 16.63 -1.50 -13.76
C SER A 83 16.05 -1.14 -15.14
N ILE A 84 16.83 -0.45 -15.98
CA ILE A 84 16.43 -0.11 -17.35
C ILE A 84 16.03 -1.38 -18.12
N GLU A 85 16.81 -2.45 -18.01
CA GLU A 85 16.55 -3.72 -18.69
C GLU A 85 15.25 -4.34 -18.20
N MET A 86 15.01 -4.33 -16.90
CA MET A 86 13.77 -4.84 -16.31
C MET A 86 12.58 -3.96 -16.71
N THR A 87 12.76 -2.65 -16.74
CA THR A 87 11.70 -1.72 -17.18
C THR A 87 11.31 -1.98 -18.63
N LYS A 88 12.27 -2.21 -19.53
CA LYS A 88 11.98 -2.62 -20.90
C LYS A 88 11.17 -3.90 -20.99
N GLN A 89 11.54 -4.92 -20.22
CA GLN A 89 10.78 -6.18 -20.17
C GLN A 89 9.35 -5.97 -19.68
N ILE A 90 9.15 -5.12 -18.67
CA ILE A 90 7.81 -4.76 -18.18
C ILE A 90 7.00 -4.07 -19.28
N ILE A 91 7.59 -3.09 -19.98
CA ILE A 91 6.93 -2.38 -21.09
C ILE A 91 6.58 -3.34 -22.23
N PHE A 92 7.51 -4.25 -22.60
CA PHE A 92 7.22 -5.30 -23.59
C PHE A 92 6.05 -6.19 -23.18
N GLY A 93 5.95 -6.56 -21.90
CA GLY A 93 4.83 -7.33 -21.38
C GLY A 93 3.49 -6.60 -21.42
N LEU A 94 3.51 -5.28 -21.23
CA LEU A 94 2.33 -4.43 -21.25
C LEU A 94 1.90 -4.01 -22.67
N LYS A 95 2.84 -4.00 -23.64
CA LYS A 95 2.63 -3.57 -25.03
C LYS A 95 1.35 -4.12 -25.66
N PRO A 96 1.09 -5.44 -25.67
CA PRO A 96 -0.12 -5.97 -26.31
C PRO A 96 -1.42 -5.39 -25.74
N THR A 97 -1.46 -5.18 -24.42
CA THR A 97 -2.64 -4.62 -23.76
C THR A 97 -2.90 -3.17 -24.18
N TYR A 98 -1.83 -2.37 -24.30
CA TYR A 98 -1.95 -0.97 -24.75
C TYR A 98 -2.27 -0.88 -26.24
N GLU A 99 -1.66 -1.71 -27.08
CA GLU A 99 -1.95 -1.78 -28.53
C GLU A 99 -3.41 -2.14 -28.78
N ASP A 100 -3.92 -3.14 -28.09
CA ASP A 100 -5.31 -3.59 -28.21
C ASP A 100 -6.31 -2.52 -27.75
N PHE A 101 -6.04 -1.91 -26.59
CA PHE A 101 -6.92 -0.87 -26.02
C PHE A 101 -6.98 0.41 -26.86
N HIS A 102 -5.84 0.84 -27.41
CA HIS A 102 -5.72 2.10 -28.14
C HIS A 102 -5.83 1.93 -29.67
N GLY A 103 -5.83 0.72 -30.18
CA GLY A 103 -5.87 0.45 -31.62
C GLY A 103 -4.63 0.95 -32.38
N VAL A 104 -3.46 0.88 -31.77
CA VAL A 104 -2.18 1.36 -32.31
C VAL A 104 -1.12 0.27 -32.29
N VAL A 105 -0.05 0.46 -33.05
CA VAL A 105 1.13 -0.41 -32.99
C VAL A 105 2.28 0.37 -32.35
N ILE A 106 2.89 -0.20 -31.31
CA ILE A 106 4.07 0.37 -30.64
C ILE A 106 5.31 -0.31 -31.24
N SER A 107 6.20 0.45 -31.88
CA SER A 107 7.42 -0.11 -32.43
C SER A 107 8.40 -0.53 -31.31
N GLU A 108 9.32 -1.46 -31.62
CA GLU A 108 10.35 -1.87 -30.65
C GLU A 108 11.35 -0.76 -30.36
N GLU A 109 11.60 0.13 -31.33
CA GLU A 109 12.47 1.29 -31.13
C GLU A 109 11.88 2.34 -30.18
N ALA A 110 10.57 2.30 -29.96
CA ALA A 110 9.90 3.20 -29.01
C ALA A 110 10.04 2.76 -27.54
N ILE A 111 10.50 1.54 -27.33
CA ILE A 111 10.73 0.93 -26.01
C ILE A 111 12.21 0.88 -25.68
#